data_682a43cd340282b986697deae89eec43
#
_entry.id   682a43cd340282b986697deae89eec43
#
_cell.length_a   1.000
_cell.length_b   1.000
_cell.length_c   1.000
_cell.angle_alpha   90.00
_cell.angle_beta   90.00
_cell.angle_gamma   90.00
#
_symmetry.space_group_name_H-M   'P 1'
#
loop_
_entity.id
_entity.type
_entity.pdbx_description
1 polymer ?
#
loop_
_entity_poly.entity_id
_entity_poly.type
_entity_poly.pdbx_seq_one_letter_code
_entity_poly.pdbx_strand_id
1 'polypeptide(L)'
;MNRGDLATIIDHTVLGPTTTGRQVQTTAIEAEQYGMNVCVPPCYLDVACSVAESASVVTVIGFPHGQTTPTIKSEAAVQAYNAGADEIDMVLNIGQIKAQNRDVVYDEIAEVVAAVPAPVKVIVETALLSTAEIEQAGSIAQDAGAAFLKTSTGFASEGATEEGVSTLAQYLPVKASGGIRSYGDAMRLINAGAERLGASSGVKILQEAPVSD
;
A
#
# COMPACT_ATOMS: atom_id res chain seq x y z
N MET A 1 6.74 2.17 -20.43
CA MET A 1 5.44 2.68 -19.94
C MET A 1 5.47 4.20 -20.08
N ASN A 2 4.47 4.78 -20.66
CA ASN A 2 4.35 6.24 -20.80
C ASN A 2 3.85 6.89 -19.49
N ARG A 3 3.89 8.24 -19.44
CA ARG A 3 3.51 9.00 -18.25
C ARG A 3 2.07 8.76 -17.79
N GLY A 4 1.12 8.71 -18.76
CA GLY A 4 -0.30 8.50 -18.44
C GLY A 4 -0.57 7.13 -17.85
N ASP A 5 -0.04 6.07 -18.48
CA ASP A 5 -0.19 4.71 -17.95
C ASP A 5 0.46 4.56 -16.57
N LEU A 6 1.64 5.18 -16.37
CA LEU A 6 2.34 5.14 -15.11
C LEU A 6 1.58 5.86 -13.99
N ALA A 7 0.91 6.97 -14.29
CA ALA A 7 0.13 7.72 -13.30
C ALA A 7 -0.97 6.85 -12.68
N THR A 8 -1.69 6.08 -13.48
CA THR A 8 -2.83 5.27 -13.00
C THR A 8 -2.45 4.19 -12.00
N ILE A 9 -1.18 3.82 -11.93
CA ILE A 9 -0.67 2.78 -11.00
C ILE A 9 0.13 3.36 -9.83
N ILE A 10 0.21 4.70 -9.70
CA ILE A 10 0.88 5.34 -8.56
C ILE A 10 -0.16 5.74 -7.51
N ASP A 11 0.07 5.29 -6.27
CA ASP A 11 -0.57 5.86 -5.08
C ASP A 11 0.39 6.94 -4.53
N HIS A 12 0.08 8.22 -4.82
CA HIS A 12 0.85 9.35 -4.31
C HIS A 12 0.67 9.47 -2.81
N THR A 13 1.75 9.33 -2.02
CA THR A 13 1.67 8.91 -0.62
C THR A 13 2.22 9.97 0.33
N VAL A 14 1.45 10.29 1.38
CA VAL A 14 1.91 11.08 2.52
C VAL A 14 1.47 10.42 3.83
N LEU A 15 2.41 9.77 4.56
CA LEU A 15 2.11 8.95 5.75
C LEU A 15 3.06 9.24 6.94
N GLY A 16 3.90 10.27 6.84
CA GLY A 16 4.85 10.61 7.89
C GLY A 16 4.18 10.96 9.22
N PRO A 17 4.83 10.73 10.37
CA PRO A 17 4.25 10.99 11.68
C PRO A 17 4.01 12.49 11.95
N THR A 18 4.59 13.37 11.14
CA THR A 18 4.41 14.82 11.20
C THR A 18 3.47 15.35 10.11
N THR A 19 2.77 14.44 9.38
CA THR A 19 1.82 14.84 8.34
C THR A 19 0.72 15.72 8.89
N THR A 20 0.45 16.80 8.17
CA THR A 20 -0.59 17.79 8.48
C THR A 20 -1.71 17.73 7.44
N GLY A 21 -2.92 18.20 7.79
CA GLY A 21 -4.04 18.28 6.84
C GLY A 21 -3.68 19.09 5.58
N ARG A 22 -2.86 20.14 5.68
CA ARG A 22 -2.39 20.90 4.52
C ARG A 22 -1.52 20.07 3.58
N GLN A 23 -0.65 19.21 4.10
CA GLN A 23 0.16 18.31 3.27
C GLN A 23 -0.72 17.26 2.59
N VAL A 24 -1.70 16.71 3.30
CA VAL A 24 -2.68 15.79 2.72
C VAL A 24 -3.45 16.47 1.57
N GLN A 25 -3.95 17.68 1.80
CA GLN A 25 -4.65 18.44 0.77
C GLN A 25 -3.76 18.68 -0.47
N THR A 26 -2.50 19.08 -0.28
CA THR A 26 -1.56 19.26 -1.39
C THR A 26 -1.33 17.96 -2.16
N THR A 27 -1.09 16.85 -1.45
CA THR A 27 -0.87 15.53 -2.07
C THR A 27 -2.09 15.06 -2.85
N ALA A 28 -3.31 15.30 -2.33
CA ALA A 28 -4.55 14.94 -3.01
C ALA A 28 -4.79 15.80 -4.28
N ILE A 29 -4.48 17.10 -4.22
CA ILE A 29 -4.53 17.98 -5.41
C ILE A 29 -3.53 17.51 -6.48
N GLU A 30 -2.32 17.16 -6.09
CA GLU A 30 -1.31 16.62 -7.00
C GLU A 30 -1.76 15.29 -7.62
N ALA A 31 -2.31 14.39 -6.81
CA ALA A 31 -2.84 13.12 -7.30
C ALA A 31 -3.94 13.33 -8.36
N GLU A 32 -4.92 14.17 -8.07
CA GLU A 32 -6.01 14.53 -9.00
C GLU A 32 -5.47 15.16 -10.29
N GLN A 33 -4.55 16.12 -10.16
CA GLN A 33 -3.98 16.83 -11.30
C GLN A 33 -3.19 15.93 -12.26
N TYR A 34 -2.50 14.93 -11.72
CA TYR A 34 -1.64 14.04 -12.52
C TYR A 34 -2.30 12.70 -12.86
N GLY A 35 -3.52 12.43 -12.39
CA GLY A 35 -4.24 11.18 -12.63
C GLY A 35 -3.68 10.01 -11.83
N MET A 36 -3.13 10.27 -10.63
CA MET A 36 -2.67 9.27 -9.66
C MET A 36 -3.78 8.97 -8.64
N ASN A 37 -3.63 7.89 -7.87
CA ASN A 37 -4.36 7.71 -6.62
C ASN A 37 -3.64 8.44 -5.48
N VAL A 38 -4.31 8.61 -4.33
CA VAL A 38 -3.72 9.25 -3.14
C VAL A 38 -3.76 8.30 -1.94
N CYS A 39 -2.65 8.22 -1.17
CA CYS A 39 -2.59 7.40 0.04
C CYS A 39 -2.25 8.28 1.25
N VAL A 40 -3.18 8.32 2.24
CA VAL A 40 -3.15 9.27 3.35
C VAL A 40 -3.37 8.57 4.71
N PRO A 41 -3.00 9.22 5.84
CA PRO A 41 -3.34 8.71 7.16
C PRO A 41 -4.87 8.71 7.40
N PRO A 42 -5.42 7.73 8.12
CA PRO A 42 -6.87 7.61 8.30
C PRO A 42 -7.53 8.83 8.98
N CYS A 43 -6.80 9.55 9.83
CA CYS A 43 -7.30 10.75 10.50
C CYS A 43 -7.49 11.97 9.58
N TYR A 44 -7.13 11.88 8.29
CA TYR A 44 -7.26 12.94 7.29
C TYR A 44 -8.03 12.50 6.05
N LEU A 45 -8.82 11.43 6.13
CA LEU A 45 -9.63 10.95 5.02
C LEU A 45 -10.63 12.02 4.54
N ASP A 46 -11.27 12.73 5.46
CA ASP A 46 -12.17 13.83 5.15
C ASP A 46 -11.52 14.92 4.29
N VAL A 47 -10.26 15.26 4.61
CA VAL A 47 -9.47 16.24 3.83
C VAL A 47 -9.16 15.71 2.43
N ALA A 48 -8.71 14.47 2.32
CA ALA A 48 -8.38 13.86 1.02
C ALA A 48 -9.63 13.72 0.14
N CYS A 49 -10.72 13.16 0.67
CA CYS A 49 -11.98 12.96 -0.03
C CYS A 49 -12.65 14.30 -0.46
N SER A 50 -12.39 15.39 0.25
CA SER A 50 -12.92 16.71 -0.13
C SER A 50 -12.28 17.28 -1.40
N VAL A 51 -11.17 16.70 -1.85
CA VAL A 51 -10.34 17.17 -2.98
C VAL A 51 -10.29 16.13 -4.11
N ALA A 52 -10.18 14.86 -3.77
CA ALA A 52 -10.11 13.77 -4.74
C ALA A 52 -11.51 13.54 -5.36
N GLU A 53 -11.69 13.97 -6.61
CA GLU A 53 -12.93 13.79 -7.37
C GLU A 53 -12.88 12.50 -8.21
N SER A 54 -11.74 12.21 -8.83
CA SER A 54 -11.50 11.03 -9.68
C SER A 54 -10.39 10.12 -9.15
N ALA A 55 -9.49 10.64 -8.33
CA ALA A 55 -8.41 9.85 -7.70
C ALA A 55 -8.97 8.94 -6.59
N SER A 56 -8.64 7.65 -6.63
CA SER A 56 -8.99 6.75 -5.53
C SER A 56 -8.23 7.13 -4.25
N VAL A 57 -8.96 7.17 -3.14
CA VAL A 57 -8.42 7.48 -1.82
C VAL A 57 -8.07 6.20 -1.08
N VAL A 58 -6.79 5.99 -0.84
CA VAL A 58 -6.24 4.83 -0.14
C VAL A 58 -5.84 5.25 1.28
N THR A 59 -6.06 4.39 2.26
CA THR A 59 -5.57 4.62 3.62
C THR A 59 -4.91 3.39 4.22
N VAL A 60 -4.34 3.55 5.41
CA VAL A 60 -3.59 2.51 6.11
C VAL A 60 -4.22 2.15 7.46
N ILE A 61 -4.15 0.89 7.87
CA ILE A 61 -4.56 0.42 9.19
C ILE A 61 -3.49 -0.46 9.84
N GLY A 62 -3.44 -0.47 11.18
CA GLY A 62 -2.39 -1.16 11.93
C GLY A 62 -0.98 -0.62 11.65
N PHE A 63 -0.88 0.54 11.06
CA PHE A 63 0.33 1.09 10.49
C PHE A 63 1.15 1.91 11.51
N PRO A 64 2.53 1.86 11.46
CA PRO A 64 3.32 1.04 10.53
C PRO A 64 3.71 -0.34 11.05
N HIS A 65 3.41 -0.71 12.30
CA HIS A 65 4.01 -1.87 12.97
C HIS A 65 3.20 -3.17 12.92
N GLY A 66 1.92 -3.11 12.56
CA GLY A 66 1.05 -4.29 12.47
C GLY A 66 0.64 -4.92 13.82
N GLN A 67 0.94 -4.28 14.96
CA GLN A 67 0.80 -4.87 16.29
C GLN A 67 -0.48 -4.51 17.05
N THR A 68 -1.45 -3.89 16.40
CA THR A 68 -2.80 -3.76 16.95
C THR A 68 -3.55 -5.09 16.86
N THR A 69 -4.53 -5.30 17.74
CA THR A 69 -5.34 -6.54 17.73
C THR A 69 -6.18 -6.65 16.45
N PRO A 70 -6.52 -7.88 16.01
CA PRO A 70 -7.34 -8.10 14.81
C PRO A 70 -8.64 -7.28 14.83
N THR A 71 -9.40 -7.33 15.92
CA THR A 71 -10.66 -6.56 16.10
C THR A 71 -10.45 -5.06 15.91
N ILE A 72 -9.37 -4.47 16.45
CA ILE A 72 -9.08 -3.04 16.25
C ILE A 72 -8.74 -2.74 14.80
N LYS A 73 -8.02 -3.63 14.09
CA LYS A 73 -7.78 -3.45 12.65
C LYS A 73 -9.07 -3.53 11.85
N SER A 74 -9.94 -4.50 12.17
CA SER A 74 -11.24 -4.66 11.53
C SER A 74 -12.13 -3.43 11.75
N GLU A 75 -12.25 -2.93 12.98
CA GLU A 75 -12.98 -1.70 13.30
C GLU A 75 -12.39 -0.48 12.59
N ALA A 76 -11.05 -0.36 12.54
CA ALA A 76 -10.38 0.72 11.82
C ALA A 76 -10.65 0.67 10.30
N ALA A 77 -10.72 -0.53 9.70
CA ALA A 77 -11.10 -0.70 8.31
C ALA A 77 -12.53 -0.23 8.04
N VAL A 78 -13.49 -0.60 8.90
CA VAL A 78 -14.90 -0.15 8.80
C VAL A 78 -14.99 1.36 8.91
N GLN A 79 -14.29 1.96 9.88
CA GLN A 79 -14.27 3.42 10.04
C GLN A 79 -13.66 4.13 8.83
N ALA A 80 -12.56 3.60 8.29
CA ALA A 80 -11.90 4.15 7.11
C ALA A 80 -12.81 4.08 5.87
N TYR A 81 -13.45 2.94 5.62
CA TYR A 81 -14.40 2.77 4.53
C TYR A 81 -15.59 3.75 4.65
N ASN A 82 -16.18 3.86 5.83
CA ASN A 82 -17.28 4.79 6.09
C ASN A 82 -16.86 6.27 5.96
N ALA A 83 -15.58 6.57 6.15
CA ALA A 83 -15.01 7.90 5.96
C ALA A 83 -14.61 8.19 4.50
N GLY A 84 -14.86 7.27 3.55
CA GLY A 84 -14.67 7.47 2.14
C GLY A 84 -13.37 6.88 1.56
N ALA A 85 -12.69 5.98 2.27
CA ALA A 85 -11.57 5.27 1.68
C ALA A 85 -12.07 4.25 0.64
N ASP A 86 -11.50 4.30 -0.57
CA ASP A 86 -11.78 3.35 -1.65
C ASP A 86 -11.01 2.04 -1.49
N GLU A 87 -9.79 2.10 -0.91
CA GLU A 87 -8.89 0.95 -0.72
C GLU A 87 -8.18 1.04 0.64
N ILE A 88 -7.85 -0.10 1.22
CA ILE A 88 -7.25 -0.19 2.56
C ILE A 88 -5.95 -1.00 2.51
N ASP A 89 -4.85 -0.40 2.96
CA ASP A 89 -3.56 -1.05 3.11
C ASP A 89 -3.36 -1.44 4.60
N MET A 90 -3.50 -2.71 4.96
CA MET A 90 -3.29 -3.19 6.33
C MET A 90 -1.88 -3.74 6.54
N VAL A 91 -1.26 -3.43 7.67
CA VAL A 91 -0.01 -4.11 8.06
C VAL A 91 -0.37 -5.39 8.81
N LEU A 92 0.09 -6.56 8.32
CA LEU A 92 -0.07 -7.82 9.05
C LEU A 92 0.80 -7.83 10.33
N ASN A 93 0.52 -8.73 11.25
CA ASN A 93 1.37 -8.89 12.42
C ASN A 93 2.65 -9.68 12.08
N ILE A 94 3.73 -8.93 11.81
CA ILE A 94 5.03 -9.46 11.39
C ILE A 94 5.59 -10.43 12.44
N GLY A 95 5.38 -10.16 13.74
CA GLY A 95 5.82 -11.03 14.82
C GLY A 95 5.16 -12.41 14.77
N GLN A 96 3.91 -12.50 14.32
CA GLN A 96 3.20 -13.78 14.17
C GLN A 96 3.72 -14.58 12.95
N ILE A 97 4.14 -13.92 11.87
CA ILE A 97 4.86 -14.58 10.77
C ILE A 97 6.16 -15.20 11.28
N LYS A 98 6.97 -14.42 12.01
CA LYS A 98 8.24 -14.91 12.59
C LYS A 98 8.04 -16.06 13.60
N ALA A 99 6.94 -16.04 14.31
CA ALA A 99 6.55 -17.12 15.24
C ALA A 99 5.89 -18.32 14.54
N GLN A 100 5.75 -18.29 13.21
CA GLN A 100 5.11 -19.32 12.37
C GLN A 100 3.65 -19.63 12.76
N ASN A 101 2.95 -18.66 13.34
CA ASN A 101 1.56 -18.75 13.76
C ASN A 101 0.61 -18.46 12.57
N ARG A 102 0.60 -19.38 11.59
CA ARG A 102 -0.16 -19.24 10.33
C ARG A 102 -1.63 -18.89 10.56
N ASP A 103 -2.30 -19.63 11.41
CA ASP A 103 -3.75 -19.48 11.64
C ASP A 103 -4.08 -18.09 12.22
N VAL A 104 -3.24 -17.59 13.13
CA VAL A 104 -3.43 -16.25 13.72
C VAL A 104 -3.31 -15.14 12.68
N VAL A 105 -2.37 -15.27 11.73
CA VAL A 105 -2.20 -14.29 10.65
C VAL A 105 -3.33 -14.40 9.63
N TYR A 106 -3.77 -15.62 9.32
CA TYR A 106 -4.91 -15.86 8.46
C TYR A 106 -6.19 -15.22 9.03
N ASP A 107 -6.52 -15.52 10.28
CA ASP A 107 -7.71 -15.01 10.96
C ASP A 107 -7.71 -13.47 11.02
N GLU A 108 -6.55 -12.87 11.31
CA GLU A 108 -6.38 -11.41 11.32
C GLU A 108 -6.71 -10.78 9.96
N ILE A 109 -6.17 -11.34 8.87
CA ILE A 109 -6.39 -10.81 7.52
C ILE A 109 -7.83 -11.07 7.08
N ALA A 110 -8.35 -12.28 7.30
CA ALA A 110 -9.70 -12.68 6.92
C ALA A 110 -10.77 -11.83 7.65
N GLU A 111 -10.55 -11.50 8.93
CA GLU A 111 -11.45 -10.62 9.70
C GLU A 111 -11.53 -9.22 9.07
N VAL A 112 -10.40 -8.65 8.67
CA VAL A 112 -10.37 -7.32 8.01
C VAL A 112 -10.99 -7.38 6.61
N VAL A 113 -10.67 -8.39 5.82
CA VAL A 113 -11.22 -8.57 4.46
C VAL A 113 -12.75 -8.73 4.51
N ALA A 114 -13.26 -9.49 5.48
CA ALA A 114 -14.70 -9.71 5.64
C ALA A 114 -15.45 -8.47 6.16
N ALA A 115 -14.76 -7.53 6.81
CA ALA A 115 -15.38 -6.38 7.46
C ALA A 115 -15.78 -5.26 6.48
N VAL A 116 -15.17 -5.20 5.29
CA VAL A 116 -15.36 -4.11 4.33
C VAL A 116 -15.48 -4.64 2.90
N PRO A 117 -16.29 -3.99 2.04
CA PRO A 117 -16.34 -4.33 0.62
C PRO A 117 -15.17 -3.75 -0.19
N ALA A 118 -14.37 -2.85 0.41
CA ALA A 118 -13.21 -2.23 -0.23
C ALA A 118 -12.07 -3.24 -0.42
N PRO A 119 -11.29 -3.16 -1.50
CA PRO A 119 -10.08 -3.96 -1.67
C PRO A 119 -9.10 -3.77 -0.50
N VAL A 120 -8.66 -4.87 0.10
CA VAL A 120 -7.65 -4.86 1.17
C VAL A 120 -6.31 -5.30 0.60
N LYS A 121 -5.26 -4.49 0.82
CA LYS A 121 -3.88 -4.83 0.50
C LYS A 121 -3.13 -5.15 1.78
N VAL A 122 -2.40 -6.26 1.81
CA VAL A 122 -1.65 -6.71 2.98
C VAL A 122 -0.20 -6.29 2.87
N ILE A 123 0.26 -5.42 3.79
CA ILE A 123 1.64 -4.97 3.89
C ILE A 123 2.43 -6.04 4.65
N VAL A 124 3.39 -6.63 3.98
CA VAL A 124 4.20 -7.75 4.48
C VAL A 124 5.45 -7.25 5.23
N GLU A 125 5.98 -6.09 4.89
CA GLU A 125 7.25 -5.50 5.35
C GLU A 125 8.43 -6.42 5.05
N THR A 126 8.69 -6.64 3.78
CA THR A 126 9.66 -7.60 3.26
C THR A 126 11.07 -7.43 3.82
N ALA A 127 11.48 -6.21 4.16
CA ALA A 127 12.78 -5.92 4.76
C ALA A 127 13.03 -6.59 6.12
N LEU A 128 11.97 -7.05 6.80
CA LEU A 128 12.05 -7.70 8.12
C LEU A 128 11.92 -9.22 8.05
N LEU A 129 11.71 -9.79 6.85
CA LEU A 129 11.40 -11.19 6.62
C LEU A 129 12.44 -11.87 5.74
N SER A 130 12.68 -13.15 5.99
CA SER A 130 13.40 -14.03 5.04
C SER A 130 12.50 -14.37 3.84
N THR A 131 13.08 -14.84 2.74
CA THR A 131 12.33 -15.26 1.54
C THR A 131 11.24 -16.28 1.88
N ALA A 132 11.52 -17.27 2.73
CA ALA A 132 10.53 -18.27 3.15
C ALA A 132 9.38 -17.65 3.98
N GLU A 133 9.66 -16.65 4.82
CA GLU A 133 8.62 -15.91 5.56
C GLU A 133 7.79 -15.01 4.63
N ILE A 134 8.39 -14.43 3.58
CA ILE A 134 7.67 -13.67 2.54
C ILE A 134 6.72 -14.59 1.78
N GLU A 135 7.18 -15.77 1.35
CA GLU A 135 6.36 -16.78 0.69
C GLU A 135 5.19 -17.22 1.59
N GLN A 136 5.46 -17.48 2.87
CA GLN A 136 4.43 -17.82 3.85
C GLN A 136 3.38 -16.70 3.97
N ALA A 137 3.81 -15.45 4.11
CA ALA A 137 2.91 -14.30 4.21
C ALA A 137 2.07 -14.12 2.94
N GLY A 138 2.67 -14.30 1.76
CA GLY A 138 1.98 -14.26 0.48
C GLY A 138 0.89 -15.30 0.36
N SER A 139 1.21 -16.58 0.69
CA SER A 139 0.24 -17.68 0.69
C SER A 139 -0.90 -17.43 1.68
N ILE A 140 -0.61 -16.96 2.89
CA ILE A 140 -1.65 -16.69 3.90
C ILE A 140 -2.58 -15.57 3.43
N ALA A 141 -2.04 -14.47 2.91
CA ALA A 141 -2.85 -13.35 2.44
C ALA A 141 -3.75 -13.75 1.25
N GLN A 142 -3.24 -14.57 0.34
CA GLN A 142 -4.03 -15.13 -0.77
C GLN A 142 -5.18 -16.00 -0.24
N ASP A 143 -4.90 -16.93 0.67
CA ASP A 143 -5.92 -17.82 1.26
C ASP A 143 -6.98 -17.04 2.05
N ALA A 144 -6.58 -15.93 2.69
CA ALA A 144 -7.47 -15.04 3.45
C ALA A 144 -8.29 -14.07 2.58
N GLY A 145 -8.11 -14.08 1.25
CA GLY A 145 -8.89 -13.29 0.31
C GLY A 145 -8.44 -11.83 0.16
N ALA A 146 -7.20 -11.50 0.49
CA ALA A 146 -6.64 -10.17 0.20
C ALA A 146 -6.65 -9.88 -1.31
N ALA A 147 -6.85 -8.62 -1.69
CA ALA A 147 -6.83 -8.20 -3.09
C ALA A 147 -5.42 -7.98 -3.63
N PHE A 148 -4.49 -7.52 -2.78
CA PHE A 148 -3.11 -7.22 -3.11
C PHE A 148 -2.17 -7.60 -1.97
N LEU A 149 -0.91 -7.83 -2.32
CA LEU A 149 0.22 -7.76 -1.40
C LEU A 149 0.95 -6.42 -1.56
N LYS A 150 1.42 -5.86 -0.46
CA LYS A 150 2.26 -4.65 -0.48
C LYS A 150 3.59 -4.94 0.20
N THR A 151 4.70 -4.53 -0.42
CA THR A 151 6.03 -4.89 0.06
C THR A 151 6.37 -4.27 1.41
N SER A 152 6.16 -2.97 1.57
CA SER A 152 6.76 -2.21 2.68
C SER A 152 5.89 -1.07 3.15
N THR A 153 6.09 -0.65 4.40
CA THR A 153 5.50 0.56 4.98
C THR A 153 6.24 1.82 4.56
N GLY A 154 7.54 1.72 4.27
CA GLY A 154 8.46 2.84 4.08
C GLY A 154 9.08 3.36 5.38
N PHE A 155 8.84 2.67 6.53
CA PHE A 155 9.39 3.02 7.85
C PHE A 155 10.45 2.04 8.35
N ALA A 156 10.67 0.91 7.66
CA ALA A 156 11.81 0.04 7.90
C ALA A 156 13.09 0.58 7.28
N SER A 157 14.22 -0.08 7.54
CA SER A 157 15.54 0.31 7.02
C SER A 157 15.66 0.23 5.51
N GLU A 158 14.87 -0.65 4.88
CA GLU A 158 14.85 -0.88 3.43
C GLU A 158 13.41 -0.81 2.91
N GLY A 159 13.28 -0.50 1.60
CA GLY A 159 11.99 -0.46 0.91
C GLY A 159 11.78 -1.68 0.00
N ALA A 160 11.04 -1.47 -1.09
CA ALA A 160 10.77 -2.50 -2.09
C ALA A 160 12.05 -2.96 -2.79
N THR A 161 12.21 -4.27 -2.93
CA THR A 161 13.26 -4.93 -3.74
C THR A 161 12.63 -5.71 -4.89
N GLU A 162 13.40 -5.91 -5.97
CA GLU A 162 12.98 -6.73 -7.12
C GLU A 162 12.68 -8.18 -6.68
N GLU A 163 13.52 -8.73 -5.78
CA GLU A 163 13.32 -10.07 -5.21
C GLU A 163 12.02 -10.15 -4.40
N GLY A 164 11.78 -9.19 -3.49
CA GLY A 164 10.56 -9.18 -2.68
C GLY A 164 9.30 -9.05 -3.54
N VAL A 165 9.33 -8.19 -4.58
CA VAL A 165 8.22 -8.05 -5.53
C VAL A 165 7.99 -9.35 -6.29
N SER A 166 9.03 -9.94 -6.90
CA SER A 166 8.89 -11.17 -7.70
C SER A 166 8.44 -12.38 -6.87
N THR A 167 8.84 -12.45 -5.59
CA THR A 167 8.37 -13.48 -4.66
C THR A 167 6.88 -13.32 -4.37
N LEU A 168 6.44 -12.12 -4.01
CA LEU A 168 5.03 -11.83 -3.69
C LEU A 168 4.12 -11.96 -4.92
N ALA A 169 4.59 -11.61 -6.11
CA ALA A 169 3.83 -11.69 -7.36
C ALA A 169 3.44 -13.12 -7.77
N GLN A 170 3.99 -14.14 -7.12
CA GLN A 170 3.56 -15.54 -7.31
C GLN A 170 2.21 -15.85 -6.65
N TYR A 171 1.74 -14.99 -5.74
CA TYR A 171 0.52 -15.21 -4.96
C TYR A 171 -0.61 -14.27 -5.35
N LEU A 172 -0.35 -12.95 -5.36
CA LEU A 172 -1.34 -11.91 -5.64
C LEU A 172 -0.69 -10.74 -6.40
N PRO A 173 -1.49 -9.85 -7.03
CA PRO A 173 -0.99 -8.57 -7.52
C PRO A 173 -0.21 -7.82 -6.45
N VAL A 174 0.89 -7.15 -6.84
CA VAL A 174 1.82 -6.52 -5.88
C VAL A 174 1.82 -5.01 -6.01
N LYS A 175 1.65 -4.34 -4.87
CA LYS A 175 2.00 -2.92 -4.70
C LYS A 175 3.42 -2.82 -4.14
N ALA A 176 4.36 -2.33 -4.93
CA ALA A 176 5.70 -2.00 -4.46
C ALA A 176 5.71 -0.64 -3.76
N SER A 177 6.32 -0.54 -2.59
CA SER A 177 6.41 0.71 -1.83
C SER A 177 7.66 0.79 -0.97
N GLY A 178 8.07 2.04 -0.65
CA GLY A 178 9.29 2.31 0.09
C GLY A 178 10.51 2.47 -0.81
N GLY A 179 11.16 3.63 -0.74
CA GLY A 179 12.42 3.90 -1.45
C GLY A 179 12.29 4.24 -2.94
N ILE A 180 11.09 4.35 -3.51
CA ILE A 180 10.85 4.64 -4.94
C ILE A 180 10.94 6.16 -5.16
N ARG A 181 11.98 6.63 -5.85
CA ARG A 181 12.28 8.07 -5.97
C ARG A 181 12.50 8.56 -7.39
N SER A 182 12.57 7.66 -8.37
CA SER A 182 12.85 7.97 -9.78
C SER A 182 12.00 7.08 -10.71
N TYR A 183 11.88 7.48 -11.97
CA TYR A 183 11.30 6.64 -13.02
C TYR A 183 12.07 5.31 -13.17
N GLY A 184 13.39 5.34 -13.04
CA GLY A 184 14.20 4.13 -13.08
C GLY A 184 13.88 3.15 -11.95
N ASP A 185 13.68 3.63 -10.73
CA ASP A 185 13.25 2.77 -9.60
C ASP A 185 11.87 2.17 -9.88
N ALA A 186 10.92 2.98 -10.34
CA ALA A 186 9.58 2.53 -10.70
C ALA A 186 9.61 1.41 -11.74
N MET A 187 10.36 1.60 -12.83
CA MET A 187 10.44 0.62 -13.91
C MET A 187 11.11 -0.69 -13.50
N ARG A 188 12.12 -0.66 -12.62
CA ARG A 188 12.72 -1.90 -12.08
C ARG A 188 11.70 -2.74 -11.33
N LEU A 189 10.89 -2.12 -10.48
CA LEU A 189 9.89 -2.84 -9.69
C LEU A 189 8.71 -3.30 -10.54
N ILE A 190 8.29 -2.52 -11.53
CA ILE A 190 7.27 -2.94 -12.51
C ILE A 190 7.77 -4.15 -13.30
N ASN A 191 9.02 -4.12 -13.78
CA ASN A 191 9.61 -5.25 -14.50
C ASN A 191 9.78 -6.50 -13.62
N ALA A 192 9.88 -6.34 -12.31
CA ALA A 192 9.88 -7.43 -11.33
C ALA A 192 8.47 -7.98 -11.02
N GLY A 193 7.40 -7.36 -11.55
CA GLY A 193 6.02 -7.83 -11.40
C GLY A 193 5.13 -6.94 -10.54
N ALA A 194 5.56 -5.72 -10.16
CA ALA A 194 4.67 -4.79 -9.47
C ALA A 194 3.61 -4.25 -10.42
N GLU A 195 2.35 -4.29 -9.98
CA GLU A 195 1.19 -3.73 -10.70
C GLU A 195 0.77 -2.36 -10.14
N ARG A 196 1.24 -2.01 -8.95
CA ARG A 196 0.96 -0.75 -8.27
C ARG A 196 2.23 -0.22 -7.59
N LEU A 197 2.35 1.08 -7.45
CA LEU A 197 3.48 1.73 -6.78
C LEU A 197 2.98 2.67 -5.68
N GLY A 198 3.59 2.59 -4.49
CA GLY A 198 3.37 3.56 -3.42
C GLY A 198 4.59 4.47 -3.27
N ALA A 199 4.47 5.74 -3.61
CA ALA A 199 5.60 6.67 -3.60
C ALA A 199 5.22 8.07 -3.14
N SER A 200 6.02 8.68 -2.27
CA SER A 200 5.91 10.09 -1.92
C SER A 200 6.48 11.02 -3.00
N SER A 201 7.20 10.47 -3.97
CA SER A 201 7.81 11.20 -5.08
C SER A 201 7.03 11.03 -6.40
N GLY A 202 5.71 10.76 -6.34
CA GLY A 202 4.89 10.43 -7.52
C GLY A 202 5.01 11.48 -8.64
N VAL A 203 4.88 12.76 -8.32
CA VAL A 203 5.02 13.85 -9.31
C VAL A 203 6.39 13.84 -9.98
N LYS A 204 7.48 13.68 -9.21
CA LYS A 204 8.83 13.61 -9.76
C LYS A 204 9.01 12.40 -10.68
N ILE A 205 8.52 11.24 -10.27
CA ILE A 205 8.58 10.01 -11.08
C ILE A 205 7.89 10.21 -12.43
N LEU A 206 6.70 10.86 -12.43
CA LEU A 206 5.97 11.17 -13.66
C LEU A 206 6.68 12.22 -14.53
N GLN A 207 7.36 13.19 -13.93
CA GLN A 207 8.13 14.19 -14.70
C GLN A 207 9.33 13.59 -15.43
N GLU A 208 9.92 12.52 -14.89
CA GLU A 208 11.01 11.77 -15.51
C GLU A 208 10.51 10.75 -16.57
N ALA A 209 9.23 10.41 -16.55
CA ALA A 209 8.64 9.44 -17.47
C ALA A 209 8.50 10.02 -18.91
N PRO A 210 8.65 9.19 -19.96
CA PRO A 210 8.44 9.62 -21.32
C PRO A 210 6.99 10.12 -21.53
N VAL A 211 6.86 11.22 -22.26
CA VAL A 211 5.55 11.71 -22.71
C VAL A 211 5.10 10.83 -23.87
N SER A 212 3.80 10.52 -23.94
CA SER A 212 3.25 9.86 -25.14
C SER A 212 3.38 10.78 -26.33
N ASP A 213 3.87 10.25 -27.46
CA ASP A 213 3.83 10.95 -28.76
C ASP A 213 2.38 11.14 -29.22
#